data_95ad38c472d4bc94051ebab59c95ed4d
#
_entry.id   95ad38c472d4bc94051ebab59c95ed4d
#
_cell.length_a   1.000
_cell.length_b   1.000
_cell.length_c   1.000
_cell.angle_alpha   90.00
_cell.angle_beta   90.00
_cell.angle_gamma   90.00
#
_symmetry.space_group_name_H-M   'P 1'
#
loop_
_entity.id
_entity.type
_entity.pdbx_description
1 polymer ?
#
loop_
_entity_poly.entity_id
_entity_poly.type
_entity_poly.pdbx_seq_one_letter_code
_entity_poly.pdbx_strand_id
1 'polypeptide(L)'
;MEYNNPSLIVKDLNFGDEAKNKVITGVEKLAKAVKSTLGASGKCVIYEDARGNPVITKDGVTVAESVVLYDPVENMGATLVKESARKTVQEAGDGTTTATVLAEALLKEVNNAEYSDISTRDIKKGIFSALAKVNNYLDANAIEVEGDMLNNVASISCNNDKELGKIISKAYAKVGKDGVVFMEESETEETHVNVVEGIQLDNGLTSPHFITNQDKQKAELENPYVLIVSSEIPTVRKIQSILEFVIKKSRALLIVAPVSQQVKSALLMNKVKGNIKVNIIDLPGFGPTKKDTTEDLAIATGATVINLSLIHI
;
A
#
# COMPACT_ATOMS: atom_id res chain seq x y z
N MET A 1 39.95 -4.75 27.18
CA MET A 1 39.62 -3.79 26.12
C MET A 1 38.18 -4.06 25.72
N GLU A 2 37.27 -3.21 26.16
CA GLU A 2 35.85 -3.37 25.96
C GLU A 2 35.48 -2.98 24.53
N TYR A 3 35.10 -3.97 23.72
CA TYR A 3 34.44 -3.74 22.43
C TYR A 3 32.93 -3.59 22.63
N ASN A 4 32.54 -2.56 23.38
CA ASN A 4 31.13 -2.18 23.54
C ASN A 4 30.80 -1.03 22.62
N ASN A 5 30.98 -1.26 21.29
CA ASN A 5 30.46 -0.34 20.29
C ASN A 5 29.28 -1.03 19.57
N PRO A 6 28.02 -0.65 19.85
CA PRO A 6 26.83 -1.31 19.29
C PRO A 6 26.70 -1.20 17.76
N SER A 7 27.63 -0.50 17.10
CA SER A 7 27.66 -0.36 15.63
C SER A 7 28.59 -1.36 14.93
N LEU A 8 29.38 -2.18 15.67
CA LEU A 8 30.27 -3.17 15.08
C LEU A 8 29.62 -4.56 15.07
N ILE A 9 28.92 -4.88 13.96
CA ILE A 9 28.44 -6.23 13.70
C ILE A 9 29.61 -7.05 13.18
N VAL A 10 30.05 -8.06 13.94
CA VAL A 10 31.01 -9.05 13.45
C VAL A 10 30.40 -9.81 12.29
N LYS A 11 31.09 -9.81 11.14
CA LYS A 11 30.63 -10.49 9.92
C LYS A 11 31.41 -11.79 9.74
N ASP A 12 30.69 -12.87 9.49
CA ASP A 12 31.24 -14.11 8.99
C ASP A 12 31.34 -14.01 7.46
N LEU A 13 32.54 -14.19 6.92
CA LEU A 13 32.83 -14.02 5.50
C LEU A 13 32.96 -15.39 4.83
N ASN A 14 32.03 -15.72 3.96
CA ASN A 14 32.01 -16.95 3.20
C ASN A 14 32.29 -16.69 1.72
N PHE A 15 33.14 -17.48 1.08
CA PHE A 15 33.60 -17.26 -0.29
C PHE A 15 33.57 -18.57 -1.12
N GLY A 16 33.70 -18.40 -2.44
CA GLY A 16 33.86 -19.51 -3.37
C GLY A 16 32.61 -20.33 -3.60
N ASP A 17 32.81 -21.53 -4.14
CA ASP A 17 31.71 -22.42 -4.55
C ASP A 17 30.90 -22.95 -3.37
N GLU A 18 31.50 -23.12 -2.20
CA GLU A 18 30.78 -23.56 -1.02
C GLU A 18 29.73 -22.54 -0.60
N ALA A 19 30.09 -21.26 -0.52
CA ALA A 19 29.15 -20.18 -0.21
C ALA A 19 28.06 -20.05 -1.27
N LYS A 20 28.42 -20.15 -2.56
CA LYS A 20 27.50 -20.13 -3.68
C LYS A 20 26.48 -21.27 -3.60
N ASN A 21 26.95 -22.48 -3.35
CA ASN A 21 26.07 -23.65 -3.22
C ASN A 21 25.11 -23.54 -2.02
N LYS A 22 25.55 -23.02 -0.89
CA LYS A 22 24.69 -22.77 0.25
C LYS A 22 23.60 -21.73 -0.06
N VAL A 23 23.93 -20.63 -0.73
CA VAL A 23 22.94 -19.64 -1.17
C VAL A 23 21.90 -20.29 -2.07
N ILE A 24 22.30 -21.08 -3.06
CA ILE A 24 21.39 -21.78 -3.97
C ILE A 24 20.51 -22.77 -3.21
N THR A 25 21.10 -23.54 -2.27
CA THR A 25 20.33 -24.46 -1.42
C THR A 25 19.25 -23.73 -0.63
N GLY A 26 19.57 -22.54 -0.11
CA GLY A 26 18.59 -21.70 0.59
C GLY A 26 17.44 -21.25 -0.31
N VAL A 27 17.75 -20.83 -1.53
CA VAL A 27 16.75 -20.50 -2.56
C VAL A 27 15.85 -21.71 -2.88
N GLU A 28 16.44 -22.89 -3.07
CA GLU A 28 15.70 -24.12 -3.37
C GLU A 28 14.77 -24.54 -2.24
N LYS A 29 15.23 -24.47 -0.99
CA LYS A 29 14.41 -24.80 0.17
C LYS A 29 13.19 -23.88 0.27
N LEU A 30 13.36 -22.57 0.11
CA LEU A 30 12.27 -21.61 0.08
C LEU A 30 11.32 -21.87 -1.10
N ALA A 31 11.87 -21.95 -2.30
CA ALA A 31 11.09 -22.16 -3.51
C ALA A 31 10.28 -23.46 -3.47
N LYS A 32 10.82 -24.53 -2.90
CA LYS A 32 10.11 -25.80 -2.71
C LYS A 32 8.87 -25.64 -1.84
N ALA A 33 8.95 -24.88 -0.76
CA ALA A 33 7.80 -24.59 0.10
C ALA A 33 6.74 -23.78 -0.66
N VAL A 34 7.17 -22.67 -1.31
CA VAL A 34 6.27 -21.77 -2.04
C VAL A 34 5.64 -22.45 -3.27
N LYS A 35 6.39 -23.25 -4.03
CA LYS A 35 5.89 -24.01 -5.19
C LYS A 35 4.72 -24.93 -4.87
N SER A 36 4.66 -25.44 -3.63
CA SER A 36 3.56 -26.32 -3.23
C SER A 36 2.19 -25.66 -3.25
N THR A 37 2.14 -24.33 -3.23
CA THR A 37 0.91 -23.52 -3.28
C THR A 37 0.50 -23.12 -4.69
N LEU A 38 1.32 -23.39 -5.71
CA LEU A 38 1.13 -22.91 -7.09
C LEU A 38 -0.06 -23.55 -7.80
N GLY A 39 -0.87 -22.70 -8.42
CA GLY A 39 -1.90 -23.09 -9.38
C GLY A 39 -3.14 -23.75 -8.78
N ALA A 40 -4.01 -24.25 -9.66
CA ALA A 40 -5.31 -24.84 -9.29
C ALA A 40 -5.20 -26.07 -8.38
N SER A 41 -4.07 -26.80 -8.46
CA SER A 41 -3.77 -27.95 -7.61
C SER A 41 -2.89 -27.61 -6.42
N GLY A 42 -2.69 -26.33 -6.14
CA GLY A 42 -1.89 -25.85 -5.02
C GLY A 42 -2.39 -26.37 -3.69
N LYS A 43 -1.45 -26.79 -2.84
CA LYS A 43 -1.73 -27.35 -1.51
C LYS A 43 -1.61 -26.30 -0.44
N CYS A 44 -2.31 -26.50 0.68
CA CYS A 44 -2.06 -25.72 1.88
C CYS A 44 -0.70 -26.10 2.47
N VAL A 45 -0.01 -25.10 3.00
CA VAL A 45 1.19 -25.28 3.82
C VAL A 45 0.81 -25.02 5.27
N ILE A 46 1.32 -25.85 6.16
CA ILE A 46 1.18 -25.68 7.60
C ILE A 46 2.52 -25.25 8.15
N TYR A 47 2.55 -24.16 8.89
CA TYR A 47 3.74 -23.69 9.59
C TYR A 47 3.38 -23.21 11.00
N GLU A 48 4.38 -23.08 11.85
CA GLU A 48 4.23 -22.59 13.22
C GLU A 48 4.51 -21.07 13.25
N ASP A 49 3.60 -20.29 13.83
CA ASP A 49 3.78 -18.86 14.01
C ASP A 49 4.79 -18.55 15.16
N ALA A 50 5.10 -17.27 15.35
CA ALA A 50 6.02 -16.83 16.41
C ALA A 50 5.53 -17.13 17.84
N ARG A 51 4.25 -17.54 18.00
CA ARG A 51 3.64 -17.93 19.30
C ARG A 51 3.54 -19.43 19.48
N GLY A 52 3.98 -20.22 18.48
CA GLY A 52 3.90 -21.68 18.52
C GLY A 52 2.55 -22.24 18.04
N ASN A 53 1.69 -21.44 17.42
CA ASN A 53 0.42 -21.91 16.91
C ASN A 53 0.55 -22.39 15.45
N PRO A 54 -0.16 -23.50 15.06
CA PRO A 54 -0.19 -23.94 13.68
C PRO A 54 -1.03 -22.99 12.83
N VAL A 55 -0.44 -22.49 11.74
CA VAL A 55 -1.10 -21.66 10.72
C VAL A 55 -1.19 -22.44 9.43
N ILE A 56 -2.37 -22.45 8.80
CA ILE A 56 -2.62 -23.11 7.52
C ILE A 56 -2.87 -22.02 6.48
N THR A 57 -2.08 -22.03 5.41
CA THR A 57 -2.22 -21.05 4.33
C THR A 57 -1.96 -21.65 2.96
N LYS A 58 -2.54 -21.03 1.92
CA LYS A 58 -2.20 -21.27 0.52
C LYS A 58 -1.46 -20.08 -0.10
N ASP A 59 -1.35 -18.97 0.64
CA ASP A 59 -0.70 -17.77 0.16
C ASP A 59 0.81 -17.96 0.11
N GLY A 60 1.38 -17.78 -1.09
CA GLY A 60 2.81 -17.94 -1.33
C GLY A 60 3.68 -16.93 -0.60
N VAL A 61 3.18 -15.70 -0.37
CA VAL A 61 3.90 -14.66 0.39
C VAL A 61 4.00 -15.06 1.85
N THR A 62 2.88 -15.42 2.46
CA THR A 62 2.81 -15.85 3.85
C THR A 62 3.72 -17.05 4.09
N VAL A 63 3.71 -18.04 3.16
CA VAL A 63 4.63 -19.18 3.21
C VAL A 63 6.09 -18.72 3.11
N ALA A 64 6.41 -17.85 2.15
CA ALA A 64 7.78 -17.37 1.99
C ALA A 64 8.29 -16.66 3.25
N GLU A 65 7.47 -15.79 3.84
CA GLU A 65 7.84 -15.05 5.06
C GLU A 65 8.07 -15.96 6.26
N SER A 66 7.31 -17.04 6.39
CA SER A 66 7.45 -18.00 7.49
C SER A 66 8.75 -18.81 7.47
N VAL A 67 9.38 -18.96 6.28
CA VAL A 67 10.60 -19.77 6.14
C VAL A 67 11.80 -19.04 6.71
N VAL A 68 12.39 -19.58 7.78
CA VAL A 68 13.68 -19.16 8.34
C VAL A 68 14.58 -20.40 8.38
N LEU A 69 15.76 -20.29 7.78
CA LEU A 69 16.70 -21.41 7.69
C LEU A 69 17.77 -21.30 8.79
N TYR A 70 18.20 -22.46 9.29
CA TYR A 70 19.18 -22.55 10.37
C TYR A 70 20.58 -22.06 9.95
N ASP A 71 21.04 -22.44 8.73
CA ASP A 71 22.33 -21.96 8.21
C ASP A 71 22.18 -20.50 7.76
N PRO A 72 23.00 -19.57 8.29
CA PRO A 72 22.89 -18.15 7.94
C PRO A 72 23.09 -17.86 6.45
N VAL A 73 23.98 -18.61 5.78
CA VAL A 73 24.27 -18.41 4.36
C VAL A 73 23.11 -18.91 3.48
N GLU A 74 22.53 -20.06 3.81
CA GLU A 74 21.31 -20.51 3.17
C GLU A 74 20.14 -19.54 3.40
N ASN A 75 20.02 -19.03 4.63
CA ASN A 75 18.96 -18.06 4.96
C ASN A 75 19.11 -16.74 4.19
N MET A 76 20.33 -16.30 3.88
CA MET A 76 20.55 -15.16 2.99
C MET A 76 20.02 -15.44 1.59
N GLY A 77 20.24 -16.63 1.03
CA GLY A 77 19.68 -17.06 -0.25
C GLY A 77 18.15 -17.01 -0.24
N ALA A 78 17.53 -17.58 0.77
CA ALA A 78 16.08 -17.50 0.96
C ALA A 78 15.59 -16.04 1.04
N THR A 79 16.28 -15.18 1.79
CA THR A 79 15.91 -13.76 1.96
C THR A 79 15.94 -12.99 0.65
N LEU A 80 16.91 -13.24 -0.23
CA LEU A 80 16.97 -12.59 -1.55
C LEU A 80 15.72 -12.91 -2.40
N VAL A 81 15.24 -14.14 -2.35
CA VAL A 81 14.01 -14.53 -3.08
C VAL A 81 12.76 -13.96 -2.44
N LYS A 82 12.72 -13.87 -1.09
CA LYS A 82 11.64 -13.16 -0.39
C LYS A 82 11.52 -11.71 -0.85
N GLU A 83 12.64 -11.00 -0.96
CA GLU A 83 12.66 -9.62 -1.45
C GLU A 83 12.10 -9.50 -2.88
N SER A 84 12.42 -10.46 -3.75
CA SER A 84 11.83 -10.52 -5.11
C SER A 84 10.31 -10.67 -5.05
N ALA A 85 9.81 -11.57 -4.20
CA ALA A 85 8.37 -11.77 -4.01
C ALA A 85 7.68 -10.52 -3.45
N ARG A 86 8.28 -9.86 -2.44
CA ARG A 86 7.77 -8.61 -1.87
C ARG A 86 7.67 -7.49 -2.90
N LYS A 87 8.70 -7.29 -3.72
CA LYS A 87 8.66 -6.30 -4.80
C LYS A 87 7.54 -6.59 -5.80
N THR A 88 7.34 -7.85 -6.15
CA THR A 88 6.26 -8.23 -7.06
C THR A 88 4.88 -7.87 -6.50
N VAL A 89 4.64 -8.09 -5.20
CA VAL A 89 3.39 -7.66 -4.55
C VAL A 89 3.24 -6.14 -4.56
N GLN A 90 4.31 -5.42 -4.25
CA GLN A 90 4.26 -3.95 -4.20
C GLN A 90 3.97 -3.32 -5.56
N GLU A 91 4.49 -3.91 -6.64
CA GLU A 91 4.35 -3.36 -7.99
C GLU A 91 3.11 -3.88 -8.73
N ALA A 92 2.75 -5.16 -8.55
CA ALA A 92 1.69 -5.83 -9.29
C ALA A 92 0.52 -6.35 -8.45
N GLY A 93 0.63 -6.35 -7.13
CA GLY A 93 -0.41 -6.84 -6.22
C GLY A 93 -0.54 -8.37 -6.14
N ASP A 94 0.07 -9.11 -7.07
CA ASP A 94 -0.01 -10.58 -7.17
C ASP A 94 1.24 -11.15 -7.88
N GLY A 95 1.31 -12.48 -8.05
CA GLY A 95 2.38 -13.15 -8.80
C GLY A 95 3.61 -13.54 -7.98
N THR A 96 3.55 -13.50 -6.67
CA THR A 96 4.66 -13.81 -5.75
C THR A 96 5.20 -15.22 -5.90
N THR A 97 4.31 -16.20 -6.01
CA THR A 97 4.69 -17.62 -6.25
C THR A 97 5.39 -17.77 -7.59
N THR A 98 4.87 -17.13 -8.64
CA THR A 98 5.48 -17.14 -9.98
C THR A 98 6.87 -16.49 -9.97
N ALA A 99 7.03 -15.33 -9.30
CA ALA A 99 8.32 -14.66 -9.15
C ALA A 99 9.34 -15.54 -8.44
N THR A 100 8.93 -16.24 -7.37
CA THR A 100 9.77 -17.19 -6.63
C THR A 100 10.22 -18.36 -7.51
N VAL A 101 9.31 -18.93 -8.29
CA VAL A 101 9.60 -20.05 -9.20
C VAL A 101 10.56 -19.63 -10.30
N LEU A 102 10.35 -18.44 -10.89
CA LEU A 102 11.22 -17.92 -11.94
C LEU A 102 12.62 -17.58 -11.40
N ALA A 103 12.70 -16.98 -10.21
CA ALA A 103 13.98 -16.67 -9.57
C ALA A 103 14.80 -17.94 -9.32
N GLU A 104 14.17 -19.01 -8.79
CA GLU A 104 14.85 -20.28 -8.58
C GLU A 104 15.29 -20.91 -9.91
N ALA A 105 14.42 -20.93 -10.92
CA ALA A 105 14.75 -21.52 -12.22
C ALA A 105 15.94 -20.80 -12.89
N LEU A 106 15.93 -19.45 -12.86
CA LEU A 106 17.04 -18.66 -13.40
C LEU A 106 18.35 -18.93 -12.66
N LEU A 107 18.32 -19.01 -11.33
CA LEU A 107 19.53 -19.29 -10.54
C LEU A 107 20.07 -20.70 -10.78
N LYS A 108 19.19 -21.68 -10.95
CA LYS A 108 19.59 -23.06 -11.30
C LYS A 108 20.26 -23.12 -12.66
N GLU A 109 19.69 -22.50 -13.67
CA GLU A 109 20.26 -22.48 -15.01
C GLU A 109 21.60 -21.74 -15.04
N VAL A 110 21.72 -20.59 -14.40
CA VAL A 110 23.00 -19.85 -14.29
C VAL A 110 24.08 -20.67 -13.58
N ASN A 111 23.69 -21.58 -12.69
CA ASN A 111 24.64 -22.46 -11.98
C ASN A 111 24.93 -23.78 -12.74
N ASN A 112 24.31 -23.99 -13.90
CA ASN A 112 24.55 -25.18 -14.69
C ASN A 112 26.00 -25.22 -15.21
N ALA A 113 26.67 -26.37 -15.08
CA ALA A 113 28.03 -26.57 -15.50
C ALA A 113 28.27 -26.29 -17.00
N GLU A 114 27.25 -26.44 -17.83
CA GLU A 114 27.30 -26.15 -19.27
C GLU A 114 27.61 -24.67 -19.56
N TYR A 115 27.34 -23.77 -18.61
CA TYR A 115 27.55 -22.33 -18.76
C TYR A 115 28.75 -21.80 -17.97
N SER A 116 29.60 -22.71 -17.44
CA SER A 116 30.77 -22.36 -16.62
C SER A 116 31.77 -21.43 -17.32
N ASP A 117 31.88 -21.56 -18.64
CA ASP A 117 32.82 -20.78 -19.50
C ASP A 117 32.26 -19.42 -19.91
N ILE A 118 30.97 -19.14 -19.62
CA ILE A 118 30.33 -17.88 -19.97
C ILE A 118 30.47 -16.87 -18.82
N SER A 119 30.89 -15.66 -19.17
CA SER A 119 31.02 -14.62 -18.16
C SER A 119 29.65 -14.26 -17.56
N THR A 120 29.59 -14.01 -16.24
CA THR A 120 28.37 -13.55 -15.55
C THR A 120 27.77 -12.30 -16.20
N ARG A 121 28.64 -11.44 -16.78
CA ARG A 121 28.18 -10.24 -17.51
C ARG A 121 27.39 -10.60 -18.77
N ASP A 122 27.83 -11.61 -19.50
CA ASP A 122 27.16 -12.01 -20.75
C ASP A 122 25.88 -12.82 -20.46
N ILE A 123 25.89 -13.64 -19.42
CA ILE A 123 24.66 -14.27 -18.90
C ILE A 123 23.63 -13.20 -18.56
N LYS A 124 24.02 -12.17 -17.79
CA LYS A 124 23.14 -11.05 -17.45
C LYS A 124 22.57 -10.35 -18.69
N LYS A 125 23.38 -10.07 -19.70
CA LYS A 125 22.91 -9.48 -20.96
C LYS A 125 21.90 -10.39 -21.67
N GLY A 126 22.16 -11.70 -21.70
CA GLY A 126 21.26 -12.70 -22.27
C GLY A 126 19.90 -12.68 -21.58
N ILE A 127 19.88 -12.66 -20.25
CA ILE A 127 18.64 -12.59 -19.45
C ILE A 127 17.85 -11.32 -19.80
N PHE A 128 18.48 -10.15 -19.82
CA PHE A 128 17.78 -8.90 -20.16
C PHE A 128 17.25 -8.88 -21.60
N SER A 129 18.03 -9.45 -22.56
CA SER A 129 17.57 -9.59 -23.94
C SER A 129 16.36 -10.52 -24.08
N ALA A 130 16.36 -11.63 -23.34
CA ALA A 130 15.23 -12.55 -23.29
C ALA A 130 14.00 -11.90 -22.62
N LEU A 131 14.21 -11.17 -21.51
CA LEU A 131 13.14 -10.46 -20.80
C LEU A 131 12.43 -9.44 -21.70
N ALA A 132 13.21 -8.66 -22.49
CA ALA A 132 12.61 -7.71 -23.42
C ALA A 132 11.70 -8.40 -24.46
N LYS A 133 12.12 -9.58 -24.97
CA LYS A 133 11.29 -10.37 -25.90
C LYS A 133 10.03 -10.92 -25.24
N VAL A 134 10.14 -11.39 -23.99
CA VAL A 134 8.99 -11.90 -23.22
C VAL A 134 8.00 -10.77 -22.97
N ASN A 135 8.45 -9.60 -22.52
CA ASN A 135 7.58 -8.46 -22.30
C ASN A 135 6.85 -8.03 -23.58
N ASN A 136 7.56 -7.89 -24.69
CA ASN A 136 6.93 -7.57 -25.99
C ASN A 136 5.87 -8.62 -26.40
N TYR A 137 6.12 -9.89 -26.12
CA TYR A 137 5.16 -10.97 -26.39
C TYR A 137 3.92 -10.85 -25.49
N LEU A 138 4.11 -10.58 -24.20
CA LEU A 138 3.02 -10.39 -23.26
C LEU A 138 2.17 -9.16 -23.64
N ASP A 139 2.79 -8.03 -23.95
CA ASP A 139 2.10 -6.82 -24.37
C ASP A 139 1.28 -7.02 -25.65
N ALA A 140 1.82 -7.78 -26.61
CA ALA A 140 1.13 -8.07 -27.86
C ALA A 140 -0.04 -9.07 -27.72
N ASN A 141 -0.04 -9.88 -26.65
CA ASN A 141 -1.06 -10.91 -26.40
C ASN A 141 -1.97 -10.61 -25.20
N ALA A 142 -1.73 -9.51 -24.49
CA ALA A 142 -2.58 -9.08 -23.39
C ALA A 142 -3.98 -8.72 -23.92
N ILE A 143 -5.00 -9.21 -23.22
CA ILE A 143 -6.40 -8.94 -23.52
C ILE A 143 -6.95 -8.07 -22.40
N GLU A 144 -7.60 -6.97 -22.76
CA GLU A 144 -8.25 -6.09 -21.78
C GLU A 144 -9.41 -6.84 -21.11
N VAL A 145 -9.47 -6.75 -19.77
CA VAL A 145 -10.51 -7.40 -18.98
C VAL A 145 -11.80 -6.58 -19.06
N GLU A 146 -12.84 -7.14 -19.69
CA GLU A 146 -14.14 -6.50 -19.84
C GLU A 146 -15.28 -7.40 -19.34
N GLY A 147 -16.34 -6.78 -18.84
CA GLY A 147 -17.61 -7.42 -18.49
C GLY A 147 -17.44 -8.62 -17.54
N ASP A 148 -17.95 -9.78 -17.96
CA ASP A 148 -17.94 -11.02 -17.15
C ASP A 148 -16.54 -11.60 -16.91
N MET A 149 -15.52 -11.20 -17.66
CA MET A 149 -14.15 -11.61 -17.41
C MET A 149 -13.66 -11.14 -16.05
N LEU A 150 -14.13 -9.98 -15.58
CA LEU A 150 -13.80 -9.45 -14.26
C LEU A 150 -14.26 -10.40 -13.13
N ASN A 151 -15.40 -11.08 -13.29
CA ASN A 151 -15.87 -12.08 -12.33
C ASN A 151 -14.88 -13.26 -12.22
N ASN A 152 -14.31 -13.69 -13.36
CA ASN A 152 -13.36 -14.78 -13.37
C ASN A 152 -12.05 -14.39 -12.69
N VAL A 153 -11.53 -13.20 -13.00
CA VAL A 153 -10.31 -12.66 -12.36
C VAL A 153 -10.51 -12.51 -10.86
N ALA A 154 -11.60 -11.88 -10.42
CA ALA A 154 -11.92 -11.72 -9.01
C ALA A 154 -12.10 -13.07 -8.30
N SER A 155 -12.76 -14.05 -8.92
CA SER A 155 -12.94 -15.38 -8.33
C SER A 155 -11.62 -16.12 -8.16
N ILE A 156 -10.71 -16.04 -9.13
CA ILE A 156 -9.37 -16.64 -9.03
C ILE A 156 -8.58 -16.01 -7.89
N SER A 157 -8.61 -14.69 -7.78
CA SER A 157 -7.95 -13.94 -6.70
C SER A 157 -8.50 -14.30 -5.31
N CYS A 158 -9.76 -14.68 -5.23
CA CYS A 158 -10.41 -15.18 -4.01
C CYS A 158 -10.32 -16.71 -3.85
N ASN A 159 -9.28 -17.34 -4.35
CA ASN A 159 -9.06 -18.77 -4.23
C ASN A 159 -10.22 -19.63 -4.80
N ASN A 160 -10.79 -19.22 -5.93
CA ASN A 160 -11.94 -19.80 -6.63
C ASN A 160 -13.30 -19.66 -5.91
N ASP A 161 -13.40 -18.74 -4.97
CA ASP A 161 -14.68 -18.38 -4.39
C ASP A 161 -15.47 -17.50 -5.37
N LYS A 162 -16.49 -18.09 -5.98
CA LYS A 162 -17.31 -17.42 -6.99
C LYS A 162 -18.28 -16.39 -6.39
N GLU A 163 -18.70 -16.56 -5.15
CA GLU A 163 -19.61 -15.63 -4.49
C GLU A 163 -18.88 -14.37 -4.09
N LEU A 164 -17.72 -14.52 -3.45
CA LEU A 164 -16.86 -13.39 -3.10
C LEU A 164 -16.32 -12.69 -4.38
N GLY A 165 -15.93 -13.45 -5.39
CA GLY A 165 -15.51 -12.91 -6.68
C GLY A 165 -16.59 -12.04 -7.34
N LYS A 166 -17.87 -12.44 -7.24
CA LYS A 166 -19.02 -11.66 -7.71
C LYS A 166 -19.21 -10.34 -6.94
N ILE A 167 -19.00 -10.38 -5.63
CA ILE A 167 -19.12 -9.17 -4.79
C ILE A 167 -18.03 -8.18 -5.18
N ILE A 168 -16.79 -8.63 -5.30
CA ILE A 168 -15.64 -7.81 -5.68
C ILE A 168 -15.80 -7.25 -7.09
N SER A 169 -16.17 -8.09 -8.07
CA SER A 169 -16.36 -7.61 -9.45
C SER A 169 -17.49 -6.57 -9.56
N LYS A 170 -18.55 -6.69 -8.77
CA LYS A 170 -19.60 -5.67 -8.66
C LYS A 170 -19.09 -4.37 -8.05
N ALA A 171 -18.20 -4.43 -7.08
CA ALA A 171 -17.57 -3.24 -6.51
C ALA A 171 -16.77 -2.49 -7.59
N TYR A 172 -15.88 -3.17 -8.27
CA TYR A 172 -15.09 -2.58 -9.37
C TYR A 172 -15.96 -2.08 -10.54
N ALA A 173 -16.99 -2.80 -10.90
CA ALA A 173 -17.93 -2.36 -11.95
C ALA A 173 -18.67 -1.06 -11.58
N LYS A 174 -18.88 -0.81 -10.27
CA LYS A 174 -19.55 0.41 -9.79
C LYS A 174 -18.61 1.61 -9.73
N VAL A 175 -17.37 1.40 -9.32
CA VAL A 175 -16.39 2.51 -9.16
C VAL A 175 -15.61 2.81 -10.45
N GLY A 176 -15.62 1.88 -11.41
CA GLY A 176 -14.91 2.04 -12.69
C GLY A 176 -13.40 1.79 -12.61
N LYS A 177 -12.69 2.05 -13.71
CA LYS A 177 -11.25 1.78 -13.86
C LYS A 177 -10.38 2.60 -12.90
N ASP A 178 -10.79 3.82 -12.59
CA ASP A 178 -10.05 4.77 -11.76
C ASP A 178 -10.51 4.75 -10.29
N GLY A 179 -11.51 3.92 -9.97
CA GLY A 179 -12.04 3.79 -8.63
C GLY A 179 -11.19 2.90 -7.73
N VAL A 180 -11.16 3.22 -6.45
CA VAL A 180 -10.44 2.45 -5.43
C VAL A 180 -11.42 1.60 -4.64
N VAL A 181 -11.08 0.33 -4.43
CA VAL A 181 -11.85 -0.61 -3.63
C VAL A 181 -11.03 -1.01 -2.40
N PHE A 182 -11.58 -0.76 -1.22
CA PHE A 182 -11.01 -1.19 0.05
C PHE A 182 -11.84 -2.30 0.66
N MET A 183 -11.19 -3.19 1.40
CA MET A 183 -11.84 -4.19 2.23
C MET A 183 -11.74 -3.77 3.71
N GLU A 184 -12.89 -3.77 4.38
CA GLU A 184 -12.98 -3.48 5.81
C GLU A 184 -13.80 -4.58 6.49
N GLU A 185 -13.59 -4.78 7.79
CA GLU A 185 -14.43 -5.67 8.57
C GLU A 185 -15.85 -5.07 8.71
N SER A 186 -16.86 -5.88 8.41
CA SER A 186 -18.25 -5.46 8.52
C SER A 186 -18.76 -5.62 9.95
N GLU A 187 -19.54 -4.65 10.43
CA GLU A 187 -20.29 -4.78 11.68
C GLU A 187 -21.54 -5.70 11.55
N THR A 188 -21.85 -6.13 10.31
CA THR A 188 -22.97 -7.02 9.99
C THR A 188 -22.46 -8.41 9.65
N GLU A 189 -23.33 -9.43 9.75
CA GLU A 189 -23.00 -10.81 9.40
C GLU A 189 -22.83 -11.04 7.89
N GLU A 190 -23.29 -10.09 7.06
CA GLU A 190 -23.26 -10.21 5.61
C GLU A 190 -22.16 -9.37 4.98
N THR A 191 -21.45 -9.95 4.01
CA THR A 191 -20.51 -9.22 3.16
C THR A 191 -21.28 -8.39 2.13
N HIS A 192 -21.09 -7.08 2.13
CA HIS A 192 -21.77 -6.17 1.23
C HIS A 192 -20.84 -5.11 0.64
N VAL A 193 -21.28 -4.45 -0.43
CA VAL A 193 -20.52 -3.39 -1.09
C VAL A 193 -21.17 -2.04 -0.76
N ASN A 194 -20.41 -1.19 -0.08
CA ASN A 194 -20.75 0.21 0.11
C ASN A 194 -20.02 1.06 -0.94
N VAL A 195 -20.74 1.87 -1.68
CA VAL A 195 -20.15 2.80 -2.66
C VAL A 195 -20.21 4.20 -2.08
N VAL A 196 -19.05 4.81 -1.95
CA VAL A 196 -18.89 6.20 -1.51
C VAL A 196 -18.45 7.01 -2.73
N GLU A 197 -19.18 8.08 -3.03
CA GLU A 197 -18.76 9.03 -4.06
C GLU A 197 -17.80 10.05 -3.43
N GLY A 198 -16.59 10.16 -3.97
CA GLY A 198 -15.55 11.05 -3.46
C GLY A 198 -14.41 10.31 -2.77
N ILE A 199 -13.68 11.00 -1.90
CA ILE A 199 -12.57 10.48 -1.13
C ILE A 199 -12.98 10.32 0.33
N GLN A 200 -12.76 9.13 0.90
CA GLN A 200 -12.88 8.88 2.33
C GLN A 200 -11.52 9.09 2.99
N LEU A 201 -11.51 9.87 4.06
CA LEU A 201 -10.31 10.14 4.87
C LEU A 201 -10.51 9.57 6.28
N ASP A 202 -9.43 9.05 6.86
CA ASP A 202 -9.45 8.47 8.23
C ASP A 202 -9.60 9.52 9.33
N ASN A 203 -9.55 10.81 8.99
CA ASN A 203 -9.67 11.92 9.93
C ASN A 203 -11.07 12.48 9.96
N GLY A 204 -11.67 12.49 11.13
CA GLY A 204 -12.99 13.05 11.39
C GLY A 204 -12.96 14.44 12.04
N LEU A 205 -14.02 14.74 12.77
CA LEU A 205 -14.20 16.01 13.48
C LEU A 205 -13.13 16.23 14.55
N THR A 206 -12.47 17.37 14.54
CA THR A 206 -11.52 17.76 15.61
C THR A 206 -12.21 18.16 16.92
N SER A 207 -13.53 18.39 16.89
CA SER A 207 -14.35 18.66 18.06
C SER A 207 -15.83 18.38 17.76
N PRO A 208 -16.58 17.77 18.71
CA PRO A 208 -18.03 17.56 18.57
C PRO A 208 -18.84 18.84 18.33
N HIS A 209 -18.30 20.00 18.72
CA HIS A 209 -18.96 21.28 18.50
C HIS A 209 -19.00 21.73 17.02
N PHE A 210 -18.27 21.05 16.14
CA PHE A 210 -18.36 21.29 14.70
C PHE A 210 -19.49 20.50 14.03
N ILE A 211 -20.22 19.66 14.74
CA ILE A 211 -21.42 18.97 14.26
C ILE A 211 -22.45 19.97 13.76
N THR A 212 -23.03 19.70 12.58
CA THR A 212 -24.13 20.48 12.01
C THR A 212 -25.46 19.73 12.09
N ASN A 213 -25.40 18.40 12.04
CA ASN A 213 -26.56 17.52 12.16
C ASN A 213 -26.44 16.69 13.46
N GLN A 214 -27.21 17.08 14.46
CA GLN A 214 -27.16 16.46 15.79
C GLN A 214 -27.69 15.02 15.80
N ASP A 215 -28.71 14.73 14.98
CA ASP A 215 -29.34 13.41 14.96
C ASP A 215 -28.39 12.35 14.37
N LYS A 216 -27.60 12.75 13.35
CA LYS A 216 -26.65 11.88 12.68
C LYS A 216 -25.22 12.01 13.23
N GLN A 217 -24.99 12.89 14.18
CA GLN A 217 -23.66 13.22 14.73
C GLN A 217 -22.61 13.55 13.63
N LYS A 218 -23.04 14.25 12.57
CA LYS A 218 -22.23 14.58 11.39
C LYS A 218 -22.09 16.09 11.20
N ALA A 219 -20.96 16.50 10.59
CA ALA A 219 -20.81 17.84 10.04
C ALA A 219 -21.00 17.77 8.52
N GLU A 220 -22.08 18.30 8.01
CA GLU A 220 -22.42 18.38 6.59
C GLU A 220 -22.17 19.81 6.10
N LEU A 221 -21.34 19.97 5.09
CA LEU A 221 -21.04 21.25 4.45
C LEU A 221 -21.36 21.12 2.96
N GLU A 222 -22.29 21.95 2.49
CA GLU A 222 -22.66 21.97 1.08
C GLU A 222 -21.70 22.86 0.29
N ASN A 223 -21.06 22.32 -0.74
CA ASN A 223 -20.18 23.01 -1.67
C ASN A 223 -19.19 23.97 -0.98
N PRO A 224 -18.39 23.47 -0.01
CA PRO A 224 -17.49 24.33 0.77
C PRO A 224 -16.29 24.79 -0.07
N TYR A 225 -15.70 25.92 0.32
CA TYR A 225 -14.31 26.18 -0.01
C TYR A 225 -13.41 25.27 0.84
N VAL A 226 -12.33 24.78 0.25
CA VAL A 226 -11.35 23.92 0.94
C VAL A 226 -10.05 24.68 1.08
N LEU A 227 -9.60 24.86 2.32
CA LEU A 227 -8.31 25.47 2.65
C LEU A 227 -7.38 24.39 3.20
N ILE A 228 -6.33 24.05 2.45
CA ILE A 228 -5.34 23.04 2.86
C ILE A 228 -4.04 23.75 3.24
N VAL A 229 -3.60 23.60 4.49
CA VAL A 229 -2.38 24.23 5.00
C VAL A 229 -1.50 23.16 5.65
N SER A 230 -0.30 22.97 5.10
CA SER A 230 0.64 21.94 5.56
C SER A 230 1.36 22.30 6.86
N SER A 231 1.40 23.60 7.22
CA SER A 231 1.97 24.11 8.47
C SER A 231 0.89 24.47 9.48
N GLU A 232 1.26 24.54 10.76
CA GLU A 232 0.31 24.97 11.80
C GLU A 232 -0.21 26.39 11.57
N ILE A 233 -1.51 26.58 11.77
CA ILE A 233 -2.16 27.91 11.80
C ILE A 233 -2.13 28.44 13.25
N PRO A 234 -1.18 29.30 13.61
CA PRO A 234 -0.99 29.73 14.99
C PRO A 234 -1.98 30.79 15.44
N THR A 235 -2.46 31.65 14.53
CA THR A 235 -3.38 32.76 14.82
C THR A 235 -4.39 32.96 13.70
N VAL A 236 -5.59 33.45 14.05
CA VAL A 236 -6.66 33.77 13.08
C VAL A 236 -6.22 34.81 12.04
N ARG A 237 -5.32 35.72 12.42
CA ARG A 237 -4.80 36.78 11.52
C ARG A 237 -4.16 36.20 10.25
N LYS A 238 -3.51 35.04 10.33
CA LYS A 238 -2.87 34.38 9.18
C LYS A 238 -3.84 33.96 8.08
N ILE A 239 -5.09 33.71 8.44
CA ILE A 239 -6.16 33.28 7.51
C ILE A 239 -7.31 34.31 7.44
N GLN A 240 -7.13 35.51 8.00
CA GLN A 240 -8.19 36.51 8.10
C GLN A 240 -8.78 36.89 6.73
N SER A 241 -7.96 37.14 5.74
CA SER A 241 -8.40 37.49 4.39
C SER A 241 -9.26 36.37 3.73
N ILE A 242 -8.93 35.11 4.01
CA ILE A 242 -9.70 33.97 3.53
C ILE A 242 -11.05 33.90 4.24
N LEU A 243 -11.07 34.08 5.56
CA LEU A 243 -12.31 34.09 6.33
C LEU A 243 -13.25 35.23 5.88
N GLU A 244 -12.74 36.44 5.69
CA GLU A 244 -13.50 37.57 5.16
C GLU A 244 -14.07 37.31 3.78
N PHE A 245 -13.27 36.70 2.90
CA PHE A 245 -13.72 36.28 1.56
C PHE A 245 -14.86 35.26 1.65
N VAL A 246 -14.71 34.23 2.46
CA VAL A 246 -15.71 33.15 2.63
C VAL A 246 -17.02 33.71 3.21
N ILE A 247 -16.93 34.58 4.23
CA ILE A 247 -18.08 35.26 4.83
C ILE A 247 -18.81 36.10 3.78
N LYS A 248 -18.06 36.94 3.02
CA LYS A 248 -18.64 37.74 1.94
C LYS A 248 -19.35 36.95 0.87
N LYS A 249 -18.87 35.74 0.58
CA LYS A 249 -19.48 34.82 -0.38
C LYS A 249 -20.60 33.96 0.22
N SER A 250 -20.82 34.02 1.53
CA SER A 250 -21.81 33.23 2.27
C SER A 250 -21.71 31.71 2.04
N ARG A 251 -20.49 31.22 1.78
CA ARG A 251 -20.22 29.78 1.56
C ARG A 251 -19.59 29.17 2.81
N ALA A 252 -19.67 27.84 2.88
CA ALA A 252 -19.00 27.08 3.92
C ALA A 252 -17.48 26.99 3.66
N LEU A 253 -16.70 26.77 4.71
CA LEU A 253 -15.26 26.57 4.64
C LEU A 253 -14.86 25.29 5.37
N LEU A 254 -14.16 24.41 4.69
CA LEU A 254 -13.45 23.28 5.26
C LEU A 254 -11.97 23.65 5.40
N ILE A 255 -11.44 23.62 6.61
CA ILE A 255 -10.02 23.84 6.89
C ILE A 255 -9.38 22.49 7.16
N VAL A 256 -8.39 22.13 6.35
CA VAL A 256 -7.58 20.92 6.48
C VAL A 256 -6.17 21.33 6.90
N ALA A 257 -5.91 21.39 8.19
CA ALA A 257 -4.66 21.91 8.72
C ALA A 257 -4.46 21.54 10.20
N PRO A 258 -3.22 21.47 10.70
CA PRO A 258 -2.95 21.60 12.11
C PRO A 258 -3.31 23.02 12.58
N VAL A 259 -4.18 23.13 13.56
CA VAL A 259 -4.71 24.42 14.02
C VAL A 259 -4.51 24.55 15.52
N SER A 260 -3.97 25.70 15.97
CA SER A 260 -3.80 25.97 17.40
C SER A 260 -5.13 25.98 18.14
N GLN A 261 -5.14 25.66 19.42
CA GLN A 261 -6.36 25.64 20.25
C GLN A 261 -7.04 27.02 20.30
N GLN A 262 -6.27 28.08 20.28
CA GLN A 262 -6.80 29.45 20.26
C GLN A 262 -7.60 29.74 18.97
N VAL A 263 -7.10 29.28 17.82
CA VAL A 263 -7.77 29.46 16.53
C VAL A 263 -9.01 28.56 16.46
N LYS A 264 -8.93 27.30 16.94
CA LYS A 264 -10.10 26.40 17.04
C LYS A 264 -11.23 27.05 17.84
N SER A 265 -10.93 27.59 19.02
CA SER A 265 -11.91 28.26 19.89
C SER A 265 -12.51 29.50 19.24
N ALA A 266 -11.71 30.33 18.58
CA ALA A 266 -12.19 31.52 17.89
C ALA A 266 -13.11 31.20 16.72
N LEU A 267 -12.77 30.22 15.91
CA LEU A 267 -13.62 29.76 14.81
C LEU A 267 -14.91 29.10 15.30
N LEU A 268 -14.85 28.34 16.39
CA LEU A 268 -16.01 27.75 17.01
C LEU A 268 -16.99 28.82 17.53
N MET A 269 -16.50 29.85 18.23
CA MET A 269 -17.34 30.94 18.71
C MET A 269 -18.04 31.67 17.55
N ASN A 270 -17.36 31.90 16.43
CA ASN A 270 -17.96 32.51 15.25
C ASN A 270 -18.96 31.60 14.55
N LYS A 271 -18.74 30.30 14.56
CA LYS A 271 -19.70 29.29 14.06
C LYS A 271 -20.98 29.31 14.91
N VAL A 272 -20.85 29.26 16.25
CA VAL A 272 -21.99 29.29 17.18
C VAL A 272 -22.80 30.57 17.04
N LYS A 273 -22.14 31.69 16.79
CA LYS A 273 -22.80 32.97 16.51
C LYS A 273 -23.45 33.06 15.13
N GLY A 274 -23.27 32.01 14.30
CA GLY A 274 -23.81 31.99 12.94
C GLY A 274 -23.07 32.87 11.93
N ASN A 275 -21.91 33.43 12.29
CA ASN A 275 -21.14 34.33 11.42
C ASN A 275 -20.42 33.57 10.29
N ILE A 276 -20.08 32.30 10.50
CA ILE A 276 -19.37 31.47 9.49
C ILE A 276 -19.80 30.03 9.60
N LYS A 277 -19.91 29.35 8.45
CA LYS A 277 -20.08 27.91 8.36
C LYS A 277 -18.69 27.29 8.14
N VAL A 278 -18.08 26.75 9.19
CA VAL A 278 -16.71 26.22 9.15
C VAL A 278 -16.63 24.87 9.83
N ASN A 279 -15.79 24.00 9.28
CA ASN A 279 -15.29 22.81 9.95
C ASN A 279 -13.77 22.72 9.81
N ILE A 280 -13.14 22.04 10.76
CA ILE A 280 -11.69 21.85 10.82
C ILE A 280 -11.43 20.35 10.94
N ILE A 281 -10.58 19.86 10.07
CA ILE A 281 -10.03 18.49 10.15
C ILE A 281 -8.50 18.56 10.15
N ASP A 282 -7.86 17.60 10.76
CA ASP A 282 -6.40 17.49 10.71
C ASP A 282 -5.96 16.97 9.32
N LEU A 283 -4.69 17.21 8.97
CA LEU A 283 -4.13 16.70 7.70
C LEU A 283 -4.20 15.16 7.67
N PRO A 284 -4.70 14.58 6.58
CA PRO A 284 -4.82 13.13 6.45
C PRO A 284 -3.46 12.44 6.34
N GLY A 285 -3.42 11.15 6.70
CA GLY A 285 -2.23 10.30 6.65
C GLY A 285 -1.29 10.46 7.85
N PHE A 286 -0.32 9.54 7.95
CA PHE A 286 0.65 9.48 9.03
C PHE A 286 2.09 9.41 8.49
N GLY A 287 3.04 10.00 9.21
CA GLY A 287 4.45 9.91 8.87
C GLY A 287 4.79 10.40 7.46
N PRO A 288 5.57 9.65 6.67
CA PRO A 288 5.98 10.05 5.31
C PRO A 288 4.82 10.17 4.32
N THR A 289 3.77 9.36 4.46
CA THR A 289 2.61 9.34 3.55
C THR A 289 1.69 10.55 3.72
N LYS A 290 1.82 11.30 4.81
CA LYS A 290 1.00 12.49 5.10
C LYS A 290 1.07 13.53 3.98
N LYS A 291 2.23 13.70 3.37
CA LYS A 291 2.41 14.65 2.27
C LYS A 291 1.64 14.20 1.03
N ASP A 292 1.79 12.93 0.66
CA ASP A 292 1.17 12.36 -0.53
C ASP A 292 -0.37 12.39 -0.42
N THR A 293 -0.91 11.94 0.72
CA THR A 293 -2.37 11.98 0.97
C THR A 293 -2.93 13.41 1.00
N THR A 294 -2.13 14.38 1.46
CA THR A 294 -2.54 15.80 1.43
C THR A 294 -2.55 16.34 0.00
N GLU A 295 -1.59 15.95 -0.83
CA GLU A 295 -1.52 16.31 -2.24
C GLU A 295 -2.67 15.67 -3.04
N ASP A 296 -3.01 14.41 -2.77
CA ASP A 296 -4.16 13.71 -3.36
C ASP A 296 -5.47 14.43 -3.05
N LEU A 297 -5.66 14.84 -1.78
CA LEU A 297 -6.83 15.64 -1.40
C LEU A 297 -6.88 16.99 -2.11
N ALA A 298 -5.74 17.63 -2.30
CA ALA A 298 -5.67 18.91 -3.02
C ALA A 298 -6.06 18.74 -4.49
N ILE A 299 -5.59 17.70 -5.15
CA ILE A 299 -5.95 17.36 -6.53
C ILE A 299 -7.45 17.11 -6.64
N ALA A 300 -8.00 16.28 -5.77
CA ALA A 300 -9.42 15.91 -5.80
C ALA A 300 -10.37 17.07 -5.52
N THR A 301 -9.94 18.03 -4.71
CA THR A 301 -10.75 19.23 -4.38
C THR A 301 -10.48 20.43 -5.28
N GLY A 302 -9.48 20.34 -6.17
CA GLY A 302 -8.99 21.46 -6.96
C GLY A 302 -8.32 22.55 -6.13
N ALA A 303 -7.88 22.23 -4.91
CA ALA A 303 -7.20 23.13 -4.01
C ALA A 303 -5.68 23.11 -4.23
N THR A 304 -4.98 24.09 -3.64
CA THR A 304 -3.51 24.12 -3.58
C THR A 304 -3.07 24.01 -2.13
N VAL A 305 -2.08 23.16 -1.86
CA VAL A 305 -1.49 23.06 -0.50
C VAL A 305 -0.66 24.31 -0.20
N ILE A 306 -1.02 25.03 0.85
CA ILE A 306 -0.36 26.25 1.29
C ILE A 306 0.57 25.93 2.47
N ASN A 307 1.77 26.52 2.46
CA ASN A 307 2.68 26.52 3.60
C ASN A 307 2.84 27.95 4.11
N LEU A 308 2.32 28.23 5.29
CA LEU A 308 2.36 29.58 5.89
C LEU A 308 3.78 30.05 6.25
N SER A 309 4.75 29.13 6.36
CA SER A 309 6.16 29.47 6.61
C SER A 309 6.83 30.11 5.38
N LEU A 310 6.27 29.93 4.18
CA LEU A 310 6.82 30.44 2.91
C LEU A 310 6.18 31.76 2.47
N ILE A 311 5.17 32.27 3.17
CA ILE A 311 4.45 33.49 2.79
C ILE A 311 5.21 34.77 3.21
N HIS A 312 6.42 34.66 3.74
CA HIS A 312 7.27 35.80 4.09
C HIS A 312 8.35 36.14 3.04
N ILE A 313 8.22 35.62 1.85
CA ILE A 313 9.13 35.97 0.74
C ILE A 313 8.40 36.83 -0.28
#